data_a30b855393077f977de59a22647c0c85
#
_entry.id   a30b855393077f977de59a22647c0c85
#
_cell.length_a   1.000
_cell.length_b   1.000
_cell.length_c   1.000
_cell.angle_alpha   90.00
_cell.angle_beta   90.00
_cell.angle_gamma   90.00
#
_symmetry.space_group_name_H-M   'P 1'
#
loop_
_entity.id
_entity.type
_entity.pdbx_description
1 polymer ?
#
loop_
_entity_poly.entity_id
_entity_poly.type
_entity_poly.pdbx_seq_one_letter_code
_entity_poly.pdbx_strand_id
1 'polypeptide(L)'
;LGIAHKVIKLDIAELLSNSALVGDSKIPEGNYDKEKMKQTIVPNRNMIMISIAASLAIKNKLQYLWYAAHAGDHEIYPDCRPEFISKLGEVLKICDYHEIVFEAPFKGMTKGEIIKEGLNMDLDYSKAWTCYEGKENPCGKCSACLERQNAFKINNIEDPL
;
A
#
# COMPACT_ATOMS: atom_id res chain seq x y z
N LEU A 1 9.69 -5.56 -14.81
CA LEU A 1 9.83 -6.78 -13.98
C LEU A 1 9.32 -8.06 -14.67
N GLY A 2 8.63 -7.97 -15.82
CA GLY A 2 8.10 -9.15 -16.52
C GLY A 2 6.99 -9.91 -15.79
N ILE A 3 6.36 -9.30 -14.78
CA ILE A 3 5.30 -9.90 -13.96
C ILE A 3 3.95 -9.71 -14.68
N ALA A 4 3.12 -10.77 -14.72
CA ALA A 4 1.77 -10.68 -15.25
C ALA A 4 0.95 -9.65 -14.47
N HIS A 5 0.26 -8.76 -15.19
CA HIS A 5 -0.51 -7.67 -14.61
C HIS A 5 -1.96 -7.71 -15.11
N LYS A 6 -2.91 -7.49 -14.19
CA LYS A 6 -4.33 -7.41 -14.51
C LYS A 6 -4.96 -6.18 -13.87
N VAL A 7 -5.67 -5.39 -14.65
CA VAL A 7 -6.45 -4.23 -14.18
C VAL A 7 -7.90 -4.65 -14.00
N ILE A 8 -8.47 -4.33 -12.82
CA ILE A 8 -9.89 -4.48 -12.51
C ILE A 8 -10.43 -3.08 -12.23
N LYS A 9 -11.41 -2.63 -13.01
CA LYS A 9 -12.09 -1.35 -12.81
C LYS A 9 -13.25 -1.54 -11.84
N LEU A 10 -13.33 -0.67 -10.83
CA LEU A 10 -14.40 -0.64 -9.83
C LEU A 10 -15.01 0.76 -9.86
N ASP A 11 -16.32 0.81 -10.03
CA ASP A 11 -17.06 2.07 -9.95
C ASP A 11 -17.62 2.26 -8.54
N ILE A 12 -16.72 2.62 -7.61
CA ILE A 12 -17.02 2.80 -6.18
C ILE A 12 -16.52 4.15 -5.65
N ALA A 13 -16.14 5.07 -6.52
CA ALA A 13 -15.55 6.35 -6.12
C ALA A 13 -16.51 7.19 -5.25
N GLU A 14 -17.80 7.23 -5.60
CA GLU A 14 -18.83 7.94 -4.84
C GLU A 14 -18.96 7.39 -3.40
N LEU A 15 -18.91 6.07 -3.24
CA LEU A 15 -18.96 5.42 -1.93
C LEU A 15 -17.77 5.79 -1.04
N LEU A 16 -16.62 6.14 -1.64
CA LEU A 16 -15.36 6.38 -0.95
C LEU A 16 -14.95 7.86 -0.93
N SER A 17 -15.83 8.77 -1.32
CA SER A 17 -15.55 10.21 -1.57
C SER A 17 -15.17 11.04 -0.33
N ASN A 18 -15.29 10.52 0.89
CA ASN A 18 -14.93 11.24 2.13
C ASN A 18 -13.41 11.31 2.39
N SER A 19 -12.59 10.74 1.52
CA SER A 19 -11.12 10.80 1.64
C SER A 19 -10.53 11.89 0.76
N ALA A 20 -9.49 12.57 1.23
CA ALA A 20 -8.71 13.50 0.42
C ALA A 20 -8.04 12.86 -0.82
N LEU A 21 -7.96 11.53 -0.88
CA LEU A 21 -7.42 10.79 -2.04
C LEU A 21 -8.47 10.47 -3.10
N VAL A 22 -9.76 10.65 -2.82
CA VAL A 22 -10.86 10.28 -3.74
C VAL A 22 -11.78 11.48 -4.03
N GLY A 23 -11.92 12.41 -3.08
CA GLY A 23 -12.77 13.60 -3.22
C GLY A 23 -11.99 14.84 -3.68
N ASP A 24 -12.65 16.01 -3.62
CA ASP A 24 -12.10 17.32 -4.01
C ASP A 24 -11.26 17.98 -2.91
N SER A 25 -11.04 17.33 -1.78
CA SER A 25 -10.26 17.86 -0.66
C SER A 25 -8.78 17.95 -1.01
N LYS A 26 -8.11 18.98 -0.48
CA LYS A 26 -6.65 19.12 -0.66
C LYS A 26 -5.90 18.00 0.03
N ILE A 27 -4.92 17.44 -0.66
CA ILE A 27 -3.99 16.47 -0.10
C ILE A 27 -3.17 17.13 1.01
N PRO A 28 -3.07 16.51 2.21
CA PRO A 28 -2.29 17.06 3.30
C PRO A 28 -0.80 17.19 2.94
N GLU A 29 -0.24 18.35 3.28
CA GLU A 29 1.19 18.64 3.10
C GLU A 29 1.93 18.49 4.45
N GLY A 30 3.23 18.23 4.37
CA GLY A 30 4.12 18.14 5.52
C GLY A 30 4.35 16.70 6.00
N ASN A 31 4.99 16.58 7.16
CA ASN A 31 5.41 15.29 7.71
C ASN A 31 4.24 14.33 7.91
N TYR A 32 4.58 13.05 7.98
CA TYR A 32 3.67 11.93 8.22
C TYR A 32 3.12 12.01 9.65
N ASP A 33 2.06 12.81 9.81
CA ASP A 33 1.39 13.12 11.07
C ASP A 33 0.05 12.39 11.13
N LYS A 34 -0.22 11.72 12.26
CA LYS A 34 -1.38 10.83 12.43
C LYS A 34 -2.72 11.54 12.16
N GLU A 35 -2.90 12.75 12.68
CA GLU A 35 -4.19 13.45 12.53
C GLU A 35 -4.40 13.94 11.09
N LYS A 36 -3.35 14.45 10.44
CA LYS A 36 -3.40 14.85 9.04
C LYS A 36 -3.62 13.66 8.11
N MET A 37 -2.94 12.55 8.40
CA MET A 37 -3.04 11.34 7.58
C MET A 37 -4.39 10.65 7.66
N LYS A 38 -5.17 10.85 8.74
CA LYS A 38 -6.57 10.36 8.80
C LYS A 38 -7.41 10.85 7.63
N GLN A 39 -7.13 12.03 7.08
CA GLN A 39 -7.83 12.57 5.91
C GLN A 39 -7.56 11.80 4.61
N THR A 40 -6.49 11.01 4.58
CA THR A 40 -6.14 10.15 3.43
C THR A 40 -6.68 8.73 3.54
N ILE A 41 -7.36 8.40 4.64
CA ILE A 41 -7.99 7.09 4.80
C ILE A 41 -9.16 6.99 3.82
N VAL A 42 -9.07 6.03 2.92
CA VAL A 42 -10.18 5.64 2.05
C VAL A 42 -10.91 4.50 2.76
N PRO A 43 -12.16 4.70 3.20
CA PRO A 43 -12.86 3.74 4.05
C PRO A 43 -12.86 2.32 3.45
N ASN A 44 -12.42 1.34 4.23
CA ASN A 44 -12.46 -0.09 3.87
C ASN A 44 -11.73 -0.47 2.56
N ARG A 45 -10.90 0.42 1.99
CA ARG A 45 -10.28 0.22 0.67
C ARG A 45 -9.46 -1.07 0.60
N ASN A 46 -8.58 -1.30 1.57
CA ASN A 46 -7.69 -2.45 1.53
C ASN A 46 -8.47 -3.77 1.68
N MET A 47 -9.53 -3.81 2.51
CA MET A 47 -10.42 -4.97 2.60
C MET A 47 -11.08 -5.28 1.25
N ILE A 48 -11.61 -4.28 0.55
CA ILE A 48 -12.22 -4.43 -0.78
C ILE A 48 -11.19 -4.96 -1.77
N MET A 49 -10.02 -4.35 -1.84
CA MET A 49 -8.96 -4.75 -2.78
C MET A 49 -8.45 -6.17 -2.50
N ILE A 50 -8.24 -6.52 -1.23
CA ILE A 50 -7.79 -7.86 -0.82
C ILE A 50 -8.84 -8.89 -1.15
N SER A 51 -10.14 -8.62 -0.92
CA SER A 51 -11.22 -9.54 -1.26
C SER A 51 -11.30 -9.83 -2.76
N ILE A 52 -11.10 -8.81 -3.61
CA ILE A 52 -11.05 -8.97 -5.06
C ILE A 52 -9.81 -9.77 -5.48
N ALA A 53 -8.66 -9.47 -4.89
CA ALA A 53 -7.41 -10.20 -5.16
C ALA A 53 -7.51 -11.66 -4.72
N ALA A 54 -8.15 -11.94 -3.57
CA ALA A 54 -8.44 -13.29 -3.10
C ALA A 54 -9.30 -14.07 -4.10
N SER A 55 -10.39 -13.47 -4.61
CA SER A 55 -11.23 -14.09 -5.63
C SER A 55 -10.44 -14.44 -6.89
N LEU A 56 -9.49 -13.57 -7.28
CA LEU A 56 -8.61 -13.83 -8.43
C LEU A 56 -7.61 -14.96 -8.13
N ALA A 57 -7.04 -14.99 -6.92
CA ALA A 57 -6.14 -16.04 -6.48
C ALA A 57 -6.84 -17.41 -6.47
N ILE A 58 -8.02 -17.49 -5.88
CA ILE A 58 -8.85 -18.70 -5.83
C ILE A 58 -9.20 -19.18 -7.24
N LYS A 59 -9.72 -18.29 -8.09
CA LYS A 59 -10.04 -18.61 -9.50
C LYS A 59 -8.85 -19.22 -10.27
N ASN A 60 -7.64 -18.73 -10.01
CA ASN A 60 -6.43 -19.19 -10.69
C ASN A 60 -5.68 -20.27 -9.90
N LYS A 61 -6.26 -20.79 -8.80
CA LYS A 61 -5.67 -21.81 -7.91
C LYS A 61 -4.25 -21.43 -7.42
N LEU A 62 -4.07 -20.13 -7.10
CA LEU A 62 -2.84 -19.64 -6.50
C LEU A 62 -2.84 -19.92 -5.01
N GLN A 63 -1.71 -20.32 -4.47
CA GLN A 63 -1.55 -20.68 -3.06
C GLN A 63 -1.38 -19.45 -2.17
N TYR A 64 -0.75 -18.37 -2.66
CA TYR A 64 -0.39 -17.22 -1.86
C TYR A 64 -1.05 -15.94 -2.37
N LEU A 65 -1.44 -15.10 -1.42
CA LEU A 65 -1.86 -13.72 -1.63
C LEU A 65 -1.04 -12.81 -0.72
N TRP A 66 -0.26 -11.92 -1.32
CA TRP A 66 0.60 -11.00 -0.56
C TRP A 66 0.03 -9.60 -0.48
N TYR A 67 0.16 -9.01 0.70
CA TYR A 67 -0.25 -7.64 1.01
C TYR A 67 0.96 -6.82 1.47
N ALA A 68 1.19 -5.67 0.85
CA ALA A 68 2.40 -4.87 1.07
C ALA A 68 2.26 -3.85 2.22
N ALA A 69 1.51 -4.15 3.29
CA ALA A 69 1.51 -3.34 4.50
C ALA A 69 2.89 -3.37 5.17
N HIS A 70 3.32 -2.22 5.71
CA HIS A 70 4.60 -2.08 6.39
C HIS A 70 4.46 -1.41 7.77
N ALA A 71 5.53 -1.43 8.59
CA ALA A 71 5.47 -0.97 9.98
C ALA A 71 5.07 0.51 10.13
N GLY A 72 5.48 1.38 9.20
CA GLY A 72 5.16 2.81 9.23
C GLY A 72 3.66 3.13 9.11
N ASP A 73 2.86 2.22 8.56
CA ASP A 73 1.43 2.42 8.37
C ASP A 73 0.58 2.10 9.60
N HIS A 74 1.10 1.33 10.57
CA HIS A 74 0.32 0.75 11.67
C HIS A 74 -0.37 1.77 12.57
N GLU A 75 0.24 2.92 12.79
CA GLU A 75 -0.32 3.96 13.64
C GLU A 75 -1.50 4.68 13.01
N ILE A 76 -1.51 4.78 11.68
CA ILE A 76 -2.45 5.57 10.91
C ILE A 76 -3.58 4.71 10.36
N TYR A 77 -3.22 3.61 9.70
CA TYR A 77 -4.16 2.77 8.96
C TYR A 77 -4.49 1.48 9.72
N PRO A 78 -5.70 1.37 10.31
CA PRO A 78 -6.10 0.17 11.06
C PRO A 78 -5.99 -1.13 10.25
N ASP A 79 -6.25 -1.06 8.95
CA ASP A 79 -6.21 -2.18 8.00
C ASP A 79 -4.79 -2.56 7.53
N CYS A 80 -3.76 -1.86 8.04
CA CYS A 80 -2.35 -2.25 7.88
C CYS A 80 -1.77 -2.95 9.12
N ARG A 81 -2.51 -3.01 10.23
CA ARG A 81 -2.03 -3.55 11.50
C ARG A 81 -1.89 -5.07 11.47
N PRO A 82 -0.93 -5.64 12.23
CA PRO A 82 -0.76 -7.08 12.33
C PRO A 82 -2.02 -7.85 12.74
N GLU A 83 -2.85 -7.27 13.62
CA GLU A 83 -4.12 -7.86 14.04
C GLU A 83 -5.10 -8.00 12.86
N PHE A 84 -5.27 -6.96 12.05
CA PHE A 84 -6.11 -7.00 10.86
C PHE A 84 -5.62 -8.07 9.88
N ILE A 85 -4.32 -8.09 9.60
CA ILE A 85 -3.69 -9.05 8.69
C ILE A 85 -3.92 -10.48 9.17
N SER A 86 -3.73 -10.76 10.47
CA SER A 86 -3.94 -12.08 11.05
C SER A 86 -5.39 -12.53 10.94
N LYS A 87 -6.35 -11.70 11.38
CA LYS A 87 -7.79 -12.03 11.35
C LYS A 87 -8.32 -12.20 9.92
N LEU A 88 -7.88 -11.33 9.00
CA LEU A 88 -8.26 -11.47 7.60
C LEU A 88 -7.69 -12.76 6.99
N GLY A 89 -6.46 -13.12 7.34
CA GLY A 89 -5.85 -14.39 6.93
C GLY A 89 -6.66 -15.61 7.39
N GLU A 90 -7.18 -15.58 8.62
CA GLU A 90 -8.07 -16.63 9.13
C GLU A 90 -9.38 -16.71 8.35
N VAL A 91 -10.00 -15.58 8.03
CA VAL A 91 -11.20 -15.51 7.21
C VAL A 91 -10.95 -16.05 5.79
N LEU A 92 -9.84 -15.66 5.17
CA LEU A 92 -9.51 -16.07 3.81
C LEU A 92 -9.22 -17.57 3.67
N LYS A 93 -8.77 -18.24 4.75
CA LYS A 93 -8.62 -19.71 4.77
C LYS A 93 -9.92 -20.48 4.63
N ILE A 94 -11.02 -19.90 5.08
CA ILE A 94 -12.33 -20.57 5.14
C ILE A 94 -13.36 -19.98 4.18
N CYS A 95 -12.97 -18.99 3.36
CA CYS A 95 -13.89 -18.30 2.46
C CYS A 95 -14.25 -19.11 1.19
N ASP A 96 -13.48 -20.14 0.86
CA ASP A 96 -13.69 -21.00 -0.31
C ASP A 96 -13.14 -22.40 -0.05
N TYR A 97 -13.44 -23.37 -0.92
CA TYR A 97 -12.84 -24.73 -0.89
C TYR A 97 -11.37 -24.74 -1.30
N HIS A 98 -10.90 -23.74 -2.04
CA HIS A 98 -9.49 -23.55 -2.34
C HIS A 98 -8.85 -22.63 -1.30
N GLU A 99 -8.10 -23.20 -0.38
CA GLU A 99 -7.40 -22.46 0.65
C GLU A 99 -6.30 -21.58 0.04
N ILE A 100 -6.24 -20.32 0.50
CA ILE A 100 -5.14 -19.39 0.17
C ILE A 100 -4.44 -18.94 1.45
N VAL A 101 -3.13 -18.76 1.36
CA VAL A 101 -2.30 -18.22 2.45
C VAL A 101 -2.14 -16.72 2.23
N PHE A 102 -2.69 -15.93 3.16
CA PHE A 102 -2.58 -14.48 3.15
C PHE A 102 -1.40 -14.02 3.99
N GLU A 103 -0.48 -13.30 3.40
CA GLU A 103 0.74 -12.84 4.06
C GLU A 103 1.02 -11.36 3.79
N ALA A 104 1.64 -10.70 4.77
CA ALA A 104 2.19 -9.35 4.62
C ALA A 104 3.69 -9.39 4.98
N PRO A 105 4.56 -9.68 4.00
CA PRO A 105 5.98 -9.92 4.25
C PRO A 105 6.71 -8.69 4.81
N PHE A 106 6.22 -7.49 4.55
CA PHE A 106 6.83 -6.23 5.00
C PHE A 106 6.25 -5.67 6.30
N LYS A 107 5.29 -6.35 6.94
CA LYS A 107 4.55 -5.84 8.11
C LYS A 107 5.42 -5.40 9.30
N GLY A 108 6.63 -5.93 9.42
CA GLY A 108 7.59 -5.56 10.48
C GLY A 108 8.72 -4.65 9.99
N MET A 109 8.73 -4.25 8.73
CA MET A 109 9.79 -3.47 8.12
C MET A 109 9.40 -1.99 8.01
N THR A 110 10.37 -1.11 8.18
CA THR A 110 10.27 0.31 7.83
C THR A 110 10.41 0.50 6.31
N LYS A 111 9.96 1.62 5.80
CA LYS A 111 10.12 1.95 4.37
C LYS A 111 11.60 2.02 3.96
N GLY A 112 12.49 2.47 4.86
CA GLY A 112 13.93 2.46 4.62
C GLY A 112 14.51 1.05 4.46
N GLU A 113 14.08 0.10 5.29
CA GLU A 113 14.48 -1.30 5.16
C GLU A 113 13.95 -1.94 3.87
N ILE A 114 12.71 -1.64 3.48
CA ILE A 114 12.14 -2.11 2.20
C ILE A 114 12.93 -1.57 1.01
N ILE A 115 13.31 -0.28 1.03
CA ILE A 115 14.16 0.30 -0.02
C ILE A 115 15.51 -0.42 -0.08
N LYS A 116 16.13 -0.66 1.07
CA LYS A 116 17.41 -1.39 1.15
C LYS A 116 17.32 -2.79 0.52
N GLU A 117 16.27 -3.54 0.84
CA GLU A 117 16.05 -4.85 0.24
C GLU A 117 15.84 -4.77 -1.28
N GLY A 118 15.07 -3.79 -1.75
CA GLY A 118 14.88 -3.60 -3.18
C GLY A 118 16.17 -3.22 -3.92
N LEU A 119 17.03 -2.41 -3.30
CA LEU A 119 18.36 -2.09 -3.85
C LEU A 119 19.26 -3.33 -3.92
N ASN A 120 19.21 -4.20 -2.91
CA ASN A 120 19.92 -5.50 -2.93
C ASN A 120 19.45 -6.42 -4.07
N MET A 121 18.24 -6.19 -4.58
CA MET A 121 17.65 -6.91 -5.71
C MET A 121 17.75 -6.14 -7.04
N ASP A 122 18.55 -5.10 -7.11
CA ASP A 122 18.72 -4.23 -8.29
C ASP A 122 17.40 -3.62 -8.81
N LEU A 123 16.45 -3.31 -7.90
CA LEU A 123 15.21 -2.67 -8.29
C LEU A 123 15.43 -1.21 -8.73
N ASP A 124 14.90 -0.87 -9.88
CA ASP A 124 14.89 0.49 -10.43
C ASP A 124 13.77 1.33 -9.79
N TYR A 125 14.11 2.09 -8.76
CA TYR A 125 13.17 2.93 -8.03
C TYR A 125 12.74 4.20 -8.79
N SER A 126 13.33 4.52 -9.94
CA SER A 126 12.84 5.59 -10.82
C SER A 126 11.45 5.26 -11.39
N LYS A 127 11.06 3.97 -11.37
CA LYS A 127 9.74 3.47 -11.80
C LYS A 127 8.73 3.32 -10.68
N ALA A 128 9.12 3.57 -9.42
CA ALA A 128 8.24 3.43 -8.27
C ALA A 128 7.63 4.77 -7.88
N TRP A 129 6.30 4.86 -7.86
CA TRP A 129 5.56 6.08 -7.57
C TRP A 129 4.91 6.05 -6.19
N THR A 130 5.01 7.16 -5.43
CA THR A 130 4.37 7.29 -4.11
C THR A 130 3.53 8.57 -3.95
N CYS A 131 3.75 9.60 -4.78
CA CYS A 131 3.11 10.90 -4.63
C CYS A 131 1.58 10.80 -4.74
N TYR A 132 0.87 11.40 -3.80
CA TYR A 132 -0.60 11.43 -3.78
C TYR A 132 -1.22 12.38 -4.82
N GLU A 133 -0.49 13.39 -5.30
CA GLU A 133 -0.99 14.35 -6.27
C GLU A 133 -1.23 13.74 -7.68
N GLY A 134 -0.60 12.61 -8.01
CA GLY A 134 -0.82 11.92 -9.29
C GLY A 134 -0.47 12.74 -10.54
N LYS A 135 0.41 13.75 -10.42
CA LYS A 135 0.87 14.60 -11.53
C LYS A 135 2.06 13.97 -12.25
N GLU A 136 2.55 14.61 -13.31
CA GLU A 136 3.70 14.13 -14.07
C GLU A 136 4.98 14.00 -13.22
N ASN A 137 5.19 14.92 -12.28
CA ASN A 137 6.30 14.88 -11.34
C ASN A 137 5.81 14.79 -9.89
N PRO A 138 6.57 14.15 -8.98
CA PRO A 138 6.24 14.15 -7.57
C PRO A 138 6.17 15.58 -7.00
N CYS A 139 5.18 15.87 -6.16
CA CYS A 139 5.01 17.22 -5.61
C CYS A 139 6.10 17.62 -4.60
N GLY A 140 6.86 16.66 -4.06
CA GLY A 140 7.92 16.85 -3.08
C GLY A 140 7.47 17.27 -1.68
N LYS A 141 6.16 17.53 -1.45
CA LYS A 141 5.64 18.15 -0.22
C LYS A 141 4.51 17.38 0.48
N CYS A 142 3.84 16.45 -0.19
CA CYS A 142 2.91 15.57 0.50
C CYS A 142 3.66 14.58 1.39
N SER A 143 2.99 14.06 2.41
CA SER A 143 3.60 13.14 3.38
C SER A 143 4.23 11.92 2.73
N ALA A 144 3.63 11.37 1.67
CA ALA A 144 4.19 10.22 0.94
C ALA A 144 5.51 10.56 0.22
N CYS A 145 5.65 11.78 -0.33
CA CYS A 145 6.93 12.24 -0.91
C CYS A 145 7.99 12.41 0.18
N LEU A 146 7.65 13.06 1.30
CA LEU A 146 8.60 13.28 2.39
C LEU A 146 9.04 11.98 3.05
N GLU A 147 8.12 11.03 3.24
CA GLU A 147 8.44 9.71 3.76
C GLU A 147 9.36 8.93 2.80
N ARG A 148 9.11 9.00 1.49
CA ARG A 148 9.97 8.41 0.48
C ARG A 148 11.37 9.01 0.52
N GLN A 149 11.50 10.33 0.47
CA GLN A 149 12.79 11.03 0.54
C GLN A 149 13.57 10.65 1.80
N ASN A 150 12.88 10.61 2.96
CA ASN A 150 13.51 10.18 4.21
C ASN A 150 14.00 8.73 4.16
N ALA A 151 13.23 7.83 3.55
CA ALA A 151 13.60 6.43 3.42
C ALA A 151 14.84 6.22 2.52
N PHE A 152 15.03 7.01 1.46
CA PHE A 152 16.26 7.02 0.67
C PHE A 152 17.43 7.64 1.45
N LYS A 153 17.19 8.76 2.14
CA LYS A 153 18.22 9.45 2.95
C LYS A 153 18.79 8.55 4.05
N ILE A 154 17.96 7.76 4.73
CA ILE A 154 18.40 6.79 5.76
C ILE A 154 19.38 5.78 5.16
N ASN A 155 19.25 5.44 3.90
CA ASN A 155 20.14 4.53 3.18
C ASN A 155 21.36 5.23 2.54
N ASN A 156 21.54 6.54 2.76
CA ASN A 156 22.58 7.37 2.15
C ASN A 156 22.56 7.33 0.61
N ILE A 157 21.38 7.30 0.03
CA ILE A 157 21.15 7.23 -1.42
C ILE A 157 20.23 8.38 -1.81
N GLU A 158 20.47 8.99 -2.97
CA GLU A 158 19.60 10.00 -3.56
C GLU A 158 18.34 9.33 -4.14
N ASP A 159 17.18 9.96 -3.93
CA ASP A 159 15.92 9.50 -4.53
C ASP A 159 15.98 9.73 -6.04
N PRO A 160 15.77 8.71 -6.88
CA PRO A 160 15.87 8.83 -8.33
C PRO A 160 14.67 9.52 -9.02
N LEU A 161 13.69 10.07 -8.25
CA LEU A 161 12.53 10.83 -8.79
C LEU A 161 12.63 12.31 -8.50
#